data_c2d732cdc6b47ebc6908bcdb47a691e7
#
_entry.id   c2d732cdc6b47ebc6908bcdb47a691e7
#
_cell.length_a   1.000
_cell.length_b   1.000
_cell.length_c   1.000
_cell.angle_alpha   90.00
_cell.angle_beta   90.00
_cell.angle_gamma   90.00
#
_symmetry.space_group_name_H-M   'P 1'
#
loop_
_entity.id
_entity.type
_entity.pdbx_description
1 polymer ?
#
loop_
_entity_poly.entity_id
_entity_poly.type
_entity_poly.pdbx_seq_one_letter_code
_entity_poly.pdbx_strand_id
1 'polypeptide(L)'
;RLICDFVLGGNCSRGVDANSKRTSNYSPTGFLNKKFINPDLTKSKTGADYTNTPWPLIRLAELYLGYAECLVETNHLDEACTYLNKVRTRAGLPGVKEAWEQFGKEPAKATTKEGLRDIVRNERMNEFYLENQNFWDMRRWLLAEKYFNVKVKGLNIDAENINDFGEVQEVVFERKFQSPMNYLMPIPSADINR
;
A
#
# COMPACT_ATOMS: atom_id res chain seq x y z
N ARG A 1 -18.39 7.42 6.25
CA ARG A 1 -18.60 8.47 7.25
C ARG A 1 -17.55 8.41 8.33
N LEU A 2 -17.39 7.26 8.97
CA LEU A 2 -16.45 7.09 10.08
C LEU A 2 -14.99 7.38 9.71
N ILE A 3 -14.51 6.89 8.58
CA ILE A 3 -13.13 7.17 8.16
C ILE A 3 -13.00 8.63 7.74
N CYS A 4 -13.98 9.18 7.04
CA CYS A 4 -13.96 10.57 6.64
C CYS A 4 -14.10 11.53 7.83
N ASP A 5 -15.02 11.26 8.75
CA ASP A 5 -15.25 12.11 9.92
C ASP A 5 -14.09 11.99 10.92
N PHE A 6 -13.49 10.79 11.06
CA PHE A 6 -12.39 10.55 11.98
C PHE A 6 -11.02 11.00 11.44
N VAL A 7 -10.77 10.84 10.15
CA VAL A 7 -9.45 11.14 9.55
C VAL A 7 -9.36 12.55 8.98
N LEU A 8 -10.46 13.14 8.53
CA LEU A 8 -10.49 14.42 7.83
C LEU A 8 -11.32 15.51 8.54
N GLY A 9 -11.71 15.30 9.80
CA GLY A 9 -12.34 16.34 10.61
C GLY A 9 -13.72 16.79 10.10
N GLY A 10 -14.59 15.87 9.78
CA GLY A 10 -16.03 16.12 9.61
C GLY A 10 -16.48 16.72 8.28
N ASN A 11 -15.59 17.02 7.35
CA ASN A 11 -15.92 17.65 6.06
C ASN A 11 -15.64 16.78 4.83
N CYS A 12 -15.44 15.50 5.03
CA CYS A 12 -15.38 14.58 3.92
C CYS A 12 -16.80 14.29 3.44
N SER A 13 -17.21 14.89 2.32
CA SER A 13 -18.36 14.36 1.62
C SER A 13 -18.03 12.90 1.29
N ARG A 14 -18.90 11.98 1.65
CA ARG A 14 -18.75 10.55 1.31
C ARG A 14 -18.73 10.31 -0.20
N GLY A 15 -18.48 11.33 -0.98
CA GLY A 15 -18.70 11.29 -2.39
C GLY A 15 -20.18 11.17 -2.74
N VAL A 16 -21.06 11.61 -1.86
CA VAL A 16 -22.50 11.63 -2.05
C VAL A 16 -22.97 13.07 -1.95
N ASP A 17 -23.73 13.52 -2.92
CA ASP A 17 -24.35 14.85 -2.91
C ASP A 17 -25.54 14.94 -1.93
N ALA A 18 -26.19 16.11 -1.86
CA ALA A 18 -27.36 16.32 -1.01
C ALA A 18 -28.56 15.38 -1.32
N ASN A 19 -28.56 14.76 -2.52
CA ASN A 19 -29.58 13.82 -2.96
C ASN A 19 -29.15 12.35 -2.80
N SER A 20 -28.13 12.08 -2.00
CA SER A 20 -27.54 10.74 -1.81
C SER A 20 -26.95 10.12 -3.08
N LYS A 21 -26.64 10.91 -4.09
CA LYS A 21 -25.95 10.43 -5.30
C LYS A 21 -24.44 10.47 -5.10
N ARG A 22 -23.75 9.42 -5.52
CA ARG A 22 -22.28 9.35 -5.49
C ARG A 22 -21.68 10.42 -6.38
N THR A 23 -20.70 11.15 -5.82
CA THR A 23 -19.93 12.16 -6.55
C THR A 23 -18.62 11.55 -7.07
N SER A 24 -17.96 12.24 -8.00
CA SER A 24 -16.67 11.81 -8.55
C SER A 24 -15.53 11.75 -7.51
N ASN A 25 -15.71 12.34 -6.34
CA ASN A 25 -14.68 12.47 -5.31
C ASN A 25 -14.73 11.39 -4.24
N TYR A 26 -15.54 10.34 -4.41
CA TYR A 26 -15.61 9.27 -3.43
C TYR A 26 -14.53 8.20 -3.66
N SER A 27 -14.08 7.57 -2.56
CA SER A 27 -13.20 6.41 -2.63
C SER A 27 -14.02 5.13 -2.76
N PRO A 28 -13.92 4.38 -3.86
CA PRO A 28 -14.70 3.16 -4.05
C PRO A 28 -14.32 2.05 -3.07
N THR A 29 -13.15 2.13 -2.45
CA THR A 29 -12.68 1.14 -1.47
C THR A 29 -12.96 1.54 -0.03
N GLY A 30 -13.42 2.76 0.24
CA GLY A 30 -13.58 3.29 1.59
C GLY A 30 -12.27 3.69 2.28
N PHE A 31 -11.12 3.45 1.66
CA PHE A 31 -9.83 3.85 2.18
C PHE A 31 -9.37 5.16 1.58
N LEU A 32 -8.88 6.06 2.43
CA LEU A 32 -8.32 7.34 2.02
C LEU A 32 -6.82 7.36 2.27
N ASN A 33 -6.09 8.03 1.37
CA ASN A 33 -4.67 8.24 1.55
C ASN A 33 -4.39 9.26 2.63
N LYS A 34 -3.49 8.91 3.57
CA LYS A 34 -2.96 9.83 4.59
C LYS A 34 -1.48 10.17 4.36
N LYS A 35 -0.80 9.39 3.52
CA LYS A 35 0.63 9.59 3.24
C LYS A 35 0.83 10.83 2.36
N PHE A 36 1.84 11.64 2.65
CA PHE A 36 2.15 12.91 1.99
C PHE A 36 1.06 14.00 2.13
N ILE A 37 0.13 13.83 3.07
CA ILE A 37 -0.85 14.85 3.40
C ILE A 37 -0.35 15.59 4.64
N ASN A 38 -0.23 16.91 4.55
CA ASN A 38 0.05 17.73 5.72
C ASN A 38 -1.25 17.88 6.54
N PRO A 39 -1.29 17.39 7.80
CA PRO A 39 -2.48 17.46 8.64
C PRO A 39 -2.82 18.90 9.08
N ASP A 40 -1.84 19.81 9.04
CA ASP A 40 -2.00 21.21 9.49
C ASP A 40 -2.58 22.11 8.38
N LEU A 41 -2.84 21.55 7.19
CA LEU A 41 -3.50 22.28 6.12
C LEU A 41 -4.97 22.48 6.44
N THR A 42 -5.32 23.73 6.74
CA THR A 42 -6.72 24.15 6.88
C THR A 42 -7.31 24.41 5.49
N LYS A 43 -8.45 23.79 5.20
CA LYS A 43 -9.22 24.14 3.99
C LYS A 43 -9.77 25.56 4.16
N SER A 44 -9.22 26.51 3.42
CA SER A 44 -9.90 27.79 3.20
C SER A 44 -11.09 27.59 2.29
N LYS A 45 -12.19 28.28 2.54
CA LYS A 45 -13.37 28.32 1.65
C LYS A 45 -13.06 28.94 0.28
N THR A 46 -11.94 29.63 0.15
CA THR A 46 -11.55 30.44 -1.02
C THR A 46 -10.38 29.85 -1.80
N GLY A 47 -9.80 28.74 -1.36
CA GLY A 47 -8.66 28.11 -2.05
C GLY A 47 -8.01 27.01 -1.22
N ALA A 48 -7.16 26.20 -1.84
CA ALA A 48 -6.33 25.24 -1.15
C ALA A 48 -5.04 25.96 -0.70
N ASP A 49 -4.74 25.91 0.59
CA ASP A 49 -3.40 26.27 1.05
C ASP A 49 -2.42 25.21 0.56
N TYR A 50 -1.49 25.63 -0.28
CA TYR A 50 -0.44 24.74 -0.78
C TYR A 50 0.75 24.84 0.17
N THR A 51 1.16 23.71 0.74
CA THR A 51 2.46 23.62 1.41
C THR A 51 3.43 22.89 0.50
N ASN A 52 4.67 23.35 0.52
CA ASN A 52 5.75 22.70 -0.19
C ASN A 52 6.14 21.42 0.57
N THR A 53 5.45 20.32 0.28
CA THR A 53 5.75 19.02 0.88
C THR A 53 6.89 18.37 0.09
N PRO A 54 8.07 18.16 0.69
CA PRO A 54 9.18 17.54 -0.01
C PRO A 54 8.84 16.09 -0.36
N TRP A 55 9.10 15.72 -1.61
CA TRP A 55 8.96 14.35 -2.07
C TRP A 55 10.31 13.63 -1.95
N PRO A 56 10.45 12.62 -1.09
CA PRO A 56 11.69 11.87 -0.97
C PRO A 56 11.89 10.97 -2.19
N LEU A 57 12.98 11.13 -2.90
CA LEU A 57 13.37 10.25 -4.01
C LEU A 57 13.96 8.94 -3.50
N ILE A 58 14.81 9.02 -2.48
CA ILE A 58 15.44 7.88 -1.82
C ILE A 58 15.38 8.15 -0.32
N ARG A 59 15.05 7.12 0.46
CA ARG A 59 15.02 7.22 1.92
C ARG A 59 15.62 5.99 2.59
N LEU A 60 16.05 6.16 3.83
CA LEU A 60 16.80 5.14 4.57
C LEU A 60 16.06 3.80 4.70
N ALA A 61 14.73 3.81 4.78
CA ALA A 61 13.93 2.59 4.81
C ALA A 61 14.13 1.74 3.54
N GLU A 62 14.35 2.36 2.38
CA GLU A 62 14.63 1.64 1.13
C GLU A 62 15.96 0.90 1.19
N LEU A 63 17.00 1.54 1.74
CA LEU A 63 18.30 0.90 1.94
C LEU A 63 18.20 -0.25 2.92
N TYR A 64 17.50 -0.08 4.04
CA TYR A 64 17.32 -1.15 5.03
C TYR A 64 16.57 -2.34 4.47
N LEU A 65 15.44 -2.13 3.79
CA LEU A 65 14.63 -3.21 3.25
C LEU A 65 15.29 -3.85 2.01
N GLY A 66 16.00 -3.07 1.19
CA GLY A 66 16.81 -3.61 0.10
C GLY A 66 17.94 -4.48 0.58
N TYR A 67 18.66 -4.04 1.62
CA TYR A 67 19.74 -4.82 2.22
C TYR A 67 19.19 -6.08 2.92
N ALA A 68 18.07 -5.98 3.63
CA ALA A 68 17.39 -7.13 4.21
C ALA A 68 17.01 -8.17 3.14
N GLU A 69 16.53 -7.75 1.98
CA GLU A 69 16.23 -8.64 0.86
C GLU A 69 17.50 -9.37 0.37
N CYS A 70 18.60 -8.65 0.18
CA CYS A 70 19.88 -9.27 -0.19
C CYS A 70 20.38 -10.29 0.87
N LEU A 71 20.25 -9.97 2.15
CA LEU A 71 20.63 -10.85 3.24
C LEU A 71 19.80 -12.13 3.28
N VAL A 72 18.50 -12.04 3.00
CA VAL A 72 17.64 -13.22 2.87
C VAL A 72 18.10 -14.10 1.71
N GLU A 73 18.39 -13.51 0.56
CA GLU A 73 18.82 -14.29 -0.61
C GLU A 73 20.20 -14.96 -0.39
N THR A 74 21.05 -14.35 0.40
CA THR A 74 22.36 -14.91 0.80
C THR A 74 22.32 -15.76 2.08
N ASN A 75 21.12 -16.04 2.60
CA ASN A 75 20.86 -16.89 3.76
C ASN A 75 21.40 -16.34 5.11
N HIS A 76 21.53 -15.02 5.23
CA HIS A 76 21.88 -14.32 6.48
C HIS A 76 20.60 -13.86 7.21
N LEU A 77 19.77 -14.83 7.64
CA LEU A 77 18.39 -14.57 8.08
C LEU A 77 18.31 -13.72 9.36
N ASP A 78 19.20 -13.91 10.32
CA ASP A 78 19.19 -13.14 11.57
C ASP A 78 19.54 -11.68 11.35
N GLU A 79 20.52 -11.44 10.49
CA GLU A 79 20.91 -10.08 10.12
C GLU A 79 19.80 -9.39 9.32
N ALA A 80 19.13 -10.11 8.41
CA ALA A 80 17.96 -9.62 7.69
C ALA A 80 16.86 -9.16 8.64
N CYS A 81 16.57 -9.93 9.69
CA CYS A 81 15.62 -9.55 10.73
C CYS A 81 16.02 -8.25 11.44
N THR A 82 17.32 -8.04 11.67
CA THR A 82 17.83 -6.82 12.30
C THR A 82 17.49 -5.58 11.46
N TYR A 83 17.68 -5.62 10.15
CA TYR A 83 17.35 -4.49 9.27
C TYR A 83 15.86 -4.31 9.08
N LEU A 84 15.07 -5.37 8.98
CA LEU A 84 13.62 -5.32 9.02
C LEU A 84 13.09 -4.62 10.27
N ASN A 85 13.65 -4.98 11.43
CA ASN A 85 13.24 -4.45 12.71
C ASN A 85 13.49 -2.94 12.84
N LYS A 86 14.50 -2.37 12.17
CA LYS A 86 14.70 -0.92 12.16
C LYS A 86 13.49 -0.17 11.57
N VAL A 87 12.88 -0.70 10.52
CA VAL A 87 11.68 -0.11 9.91
C VAL A 87 10.46 -0.36 10.79
N ARG A 88 10.30 -1.58 11.31
CA ARG A 88 9.18 -1.96 12.17
C ARG A 88 9.17 -1.17 13.48
N THR A 89 10.31 -1.02 14.15
CA THR A 89 10.44 -0.24 15.39
C THR A 89 10.04 1.22 15.17
N ARG A 90 10.47 1.83 14.08
CA ARG A 90 10.03 3.18 13.72
C ARG A 90 8.51 3.28 13.57
N ALA A 91 7.86 2.25 13.06
CA ALA A 91 6.41 2.18 12.90
C ALA A 91 5.67 1.76 14.19
N GLY A 92 6.39 1.55 15.31
CA GLY A 92 5.80 1.11 16.57
C GLY A 92 5.37 -0.37 16.58
N LEU A 93 5.94 -1.19 15.68
CA LEU A 93 5.62 -2.61 15.55
C LEU A 93 6.66 -3.46 16.30
N PRO A 94 6.27 -4.61 16.86
CA PRO A 94 7.20 -5.57 17.45
C PRO A 94 8.16 -6.14 16.41
N GLY A 95 9.25 -6.76 16.88
CA GLY A 95 10.21 -7.43 16.02
C GLY A 95 9.57 -8.49 15.13
N VAL A 96 10.16 -8.74 13.96
CA VAL A 96 9.53 -9.64 12.97
C VAL A 96 9.35 -11.06 13.52
N LYS A 97 10.35 -11.64 14.18
CA LYS A 97 10.24 -12.99 14.76
C LYS A 97 9.19 -13.05 15.85
N GLU A 98 9.23 -12.10 16.79
CA GLU A 98 8.26 -11.98 17.88
C GLU A 98 6.83 -11.81 17.36
N ALA A 99 6.62 -10.94 16.35
CA ALA A 99 5.32 -10.70 15.78
C ALA A 99 4.73 -11.95 15.11
N TRP A 100 5.55 -12.71 14.37
CA TRP A 100 5.08 -13.94 13.74
C TRP A 100 4.86 -15.08 14.72
N GLU A 101 5.64 -15.17 15.77
CA GLU A 101 5.47 -16.15 16.84
C GLU A 101 4.17 -15.91 17.62
N GLN A 102 3.87 -14.66 17.96
CA GLN A 102 2.71 -14.30 18.79
C GLN A 102 1.41 -14.18 18.01
N PHE A 103 1.45 -13.62 16.80
CA PHE A 103 0.25 -13.24 16.05
C PHE A 103 0.14 -13.88 14.67
N GLY A 104 1.20 -14.53 14.20
CA GLY A 104 1.22 -15.13 12.87
C GLY A 104 0.44 -16.44 12.80
N LYS A 105 -0.22 -16.69 11.66
CA LYS A 105 -0.82 -17.99 11.38
C LYS A 105 0.21 -19.11 11.23
N GLU A 106 1.44 -18.74 10.87
CA GLU A 106 2.58 -19.63 10.65
C GLU A 106 3.76 -19.10 11.50
N PRO A 107 3.83 -19.43 12.80
CA PRO A 107 4.84 -18.87 13.71
C PRO A 107 6.29 -19.02 13.22
N ALA A 108 6.62 -20.14 12.57
CA ALA A 108 7.94 -20.41 12.05
C ALA A 108 8.27 -19.66 10.73
N LYS A 109 7.35 -18.91 10.15
CA LYS A 109 7.57 -18.24 8.85
C LYS A 109 8.78 -17.30 8.85
N ALA A 110 9.02 -16.60 9.95
CA ALA A 110 10.14 -15.68 10.08
C ALA A 110 11.52 -16.37 10.26
N THR A 111 11.56 -17.70 10.38
CA THR A 111 12.80 -18.47 10.58
C THR A 111 13.28 -19.18 9.33
N THR A 112 12.48 -19.21 8.27
CA THR A 112 12.83 -19.85 7.00
C THR A 112 13.18 -18.82 5.95
N LYS A 113 14.03 -19.19 4.98
CA LYS A 113 14.41 -18.29 3.87
C LYS A 113 13.20 -17.87 3.04
N GLU A 114 12.37 -18.82 2.65
CA GLU A 114 11.17 -18.58 1.85
C GLU A 114 10.17 -17.70 2.60
N GLY A 115 9.93 -18.01 3.86
CA GLY A 115 9.03 -17.25 4.70
C GLY A 115 9.51 -15.83 4.95
N LEU A 116 10.81 -15.65 5.24
CA LEU A 116 11.37 -14.33 5.47
C LEU A 116 11.43 -13.50 4.17
N ARG A 117 11.65 -14.15 3.01
CA ARG A 117 11.52 -13.50 1.69
C ARG A 117 10.12 -12.90 1.49
N ASP A 118 9.08 -13.68 1.79
CA ASP A 118 7.70 -13.19 1.69
C ASP A 118 7.45 -12.04 2.67
N ILE A 119 7.99 -12.12 3.87
CA ILE A 119 7.85 -11.06 4.89
C ILE A 119 8.53 -9.77 4.40
N VAL A 120 9.78 -9.83 3.92
CA VAL A 120 10.49 -8.66 3.38
C VAL A 120 9.72 -8.02 2.24
N ARG A 121 9.20 -8.83 1.31
CA ARG A 121 8.39 -8.32 0.20
C ARG A 121 7.13 -7.61 0.66
N ASN A 122 6.43 -8.17 1.65
CA ASN A 122 5.25 -7.55 2.23
C ASN A 122 5.58 -6.24 2.99
N GLU A 123 6.67 -6.22 3.76
CA GLU A 123 7.12 -4.99 4.44
C GLU A 123 7.48 -3.90 3.41
N ARG A 124 8.14 -4.26 2.31
CA ARG A 124 8.42 -3.31 1.21
C ARG A 124 7.13 -2.77 0.61
N MET A 125 6.15 -3.63 0.30
CA MET A 125 4.86 -3.20 -0.27
C MET A 125 4.12 -2.22 0.65
N ASN A 126 4.12 -2.48 1.95
CA ASN A 126 3.46 -1.63 2.94
C ASN A 126 4.21 -0.31 3.14
N GLU A 127 5.54 -0.39 3.30
CA GLU A 127 6.38 0.78 3.58
C GLU A 127 6.41 1.76 2.41
N PHE A 128 6.45 1.25 1.16
CA PHE A 128 6.56 2.08 -0.05
C PHE A 128 5.23 2.29 -0.78
N TYR A 129 4.12 2.07 -0.08
CA TYR A 129 2.81 2.41 -0.63
C TYR A 129 2.78 3.88 -1.07
N LEU A 130 2.32 4.14 -2.29
CA LEU A 130 2.32 5.45 -2.97
C LEU A 130 3.70 6.08 -3.23
N GLU A 131 4.79 5.32 -3.17
CA GLU A 131 6.13 5.80 -3.51
C GLU A 131 6.66 5.23 -4.84
N ASN A 132 5.82 4.64 -5.65
CA ASN A 132 6.14 3.99 -6.93
C ASN A 132 7.03 2.74 -6.86
N GLN A 133 7.64 2.41 -5.72
CA GLN A 133 8.51 1.25 -5.57
C GLN A 133 7.78 -0.07 -5.88
N ASN A 134 6.53 -0.18 -5.46
CA ASN A 134 5.72 -1.40 -5.68
C ASN A 134 5.55 -1.77 -7.16
N PHE A 135 5.49 -0.77 -8.05
CA PHE A 135 5.40 -1.02 -9.48
C PHE A 135 6.63 -1.77 -10.01
N TRP A 136 7.82 -1.38 -9.55
CA TRP A 136 9.08 -2.00 -9.96
C TRP A 136 9.33 -3.32 -9.23
N ASP A 137 9.05 -3.37 -7.93
CA ASP A 137 9.21 -4.56 -7.10
C ASP A 137 8.36 -5.73 -7.62
N MET A 138 7.08 -5.49 -7.96
CA MET A 138 6.22 -6.52 -8.52
C MET A 138 6.72 -7.07 -9.85
N ARG A 139 7.36 -6.22 -10.66
CA ARG A 139 7.96 -6.63 -11.93
C ARG A 139 9.24 -7.44 -11.74
N ARG A 140 10.18 -6.95 -10.94
CA ARG A 140 11.45 -7.65 -10.72
C ARG A 140 11.30 -8.98 -9.99
N TRP A 141 10.27 -9.10 -9.15
CA TRP A 141 9.92 -10.37 -8.49
C TRP A 141 9.08 -11.32 -9.36
N LEU A 142 8.64 -10.90 -10.52
CA LEU A 142 7.70 -11.60 -11.40
C LEU A 142 6.37 -11.96 -10.69
N LEU A 143 5.91 -11.10 -9.81
CA LEU A 143 4.70 -11.29 -9.02
C LEU A 143 3.52 -10.42 -9.49
N ALA A 144 3.71 -9.59 -10.52
CA ALA A 144 2.69 -8.64 -10.96
C ALA A 144 1.40 -9.35 -11.40
N GLU A 145 1.50 -10.47 -12.12
CA GLU A 145 0.33 -11.24 -12.54
C GLU A 145 -0.50 -11.73 -11.35
N LYS A 146 0.18 -12.27 -10.31
CA LYS A 146 -0.47 -12.74 -9.08
C LYS A 146 -1.19 -11.64 -8.32
N TYR A 147 -0.60 -10.44 -8.23
CA TYR A 147 -1.12 -9.35 -7.42
C TYR A 147 -2.09 -8.43 -8.17
N PHE A 148 -1.96 -8.33 -9.50
CA PHE A 148 -2.84 -7.45 -10.27
C PHE A 148 -4.09 -8.14 -10.81
N ASN A 149 -4.08 -9.45 -11.00
CA ASN A 149 -5.25 -10.21 -11.47
C ASN A 149 -6.23 -10.61 -10.36
N VAL A 150 -6.14 -9.97 -9.20
CA VAL A 150 -7.09 -10.18 -8.11
C VAL A 150 -8.15 -9.08 -8.10
N LYS A 151 -9.36 -9.44 -7.72
CA LYS A 151 -10.44 -8.48 -7.53
C LYS A 151 -10.09 -7.51 -6.40
N VAL A 152 -10.35 -6.24 -6.65
CA VAL A 152 -10.16 -5.20 -5.64
C VAL A 152 -11.23 -5.34 -4.58
N LYS A 153 -10.82 -5.35 -3.31
CA LYS A 153 -11.71 -5.39 -2.17
C LYS A 153 -11.68 -4.07 -1.42
N GLY A 154 -12.79 -3.69 -0.87
CA GLY A 154 -12.94 -2.48 -0.07
C GLY A 154 -13.94 -2.68 1.05
N LEU A 155 -14.14 -1.64 1.84
CA LEU A 155 -15.14 -1.60 2.88
C LEU A 155 -16.51 -1.30 2.29
N ASN A 156 -17.57 -1.69 2.99
CA ASN A 156 -18.94 -1.34 2.62
C ASN A 156 -19.19 0.16 2.91
N ILE A 157 -18.94 0.99 1.89
CA ILE A 157 -19.08 2.45 2.01
C ILE A 157 -20.54 2.91 2.04
N ASP A 158 -21.49 2.07 1.66
CA ASP A 158 -22.92 2.36 1.64
C ASP A 158 -23.62 1.94 2.94
N ALA A 159 -22.85 1.35 3.89
CA ALA A 159 -23.40 0.91 5.17
C ALA A 159 -24.00 2.06 5.99
N GLU A 160 -25.18 1.82 6.55
CA GLU A 160 -25.86 2.78 7.43
C GLU A 160 -25.36 2.69 8.86
N ASN A 161 -24.85 1.54 9.29
CA ASN A 161 -24.32 1.31 10.64
C ASN A 161 -22.87 0.84 10.63
N ILE A 162 -22.20 0.94 11.78
CA ILE A 162 -20.78 0.65 11.93
C ILE A 162 -20.44 -0.83 11.75
N ASN A 163 -21.34 -1.72 12.09
CA ASN A 163 -21.09 -3.17 12.01
C ASN A 163 -20.98 -3.59 10.54
N ASP A 164 -21.89 -3.10 9.71
CA ASP A 164 -21.94 -3.41 8.29
C ASP A 164 -20.83 -2.68 7.51
N PHE A 165 -20.34 -1.54 8.02
CA PHE A 165 -19.26 -0.79 7.40
C PHE A 165 -17.94 -1.58 7.36
N GLY A 166 -17.68 -2.44 8.35
CA GLY A 166 -16.49 -3.29 8.42
C GLY A 166 -16.50 -4.46 7.44
N GLU A 167 -17.63 -4.75 6.81
CA GLU A 167 -17.75 -5.85 5.85
C GLU A 167 -16.93 -5.56 4.59
N VAL A 168 -16.14 -6.55 4.17
CA VAL A 168 -15.32 -6.46 2.98
C VAL A 168 -16.15 -6.82 1.75
N GLN A 169 -16.32 -5.87 0.85
CA GLN A 169 -17.02 -6.06 -0.41
C GLN A 169 -16.06 -6.04 -1.60
N GLU A 170 -16.44 -6.73 -2.68
CA GLU A 170 -15.73 -6.63 -3.96
C GLU A 170 -16.10 -5.31 -4.64
N VAL A 171 -15.08 -4.53 -4.97
CA VAL A 171 -15.24 -3.31 -5.75
C VAL A 171 -15.26 -3.69 -7.23
N VAL A 172 -16.22 -3.16 -7.98
CA VAL A 172 -16.34 -3.40 -9.43
C VAL A 172 -15.22 -2.66 -10.17
N PHE A 173 -14.02 -3.22 -10.08
CA PHE A 173 -12.86 -2.71 -10.80
C PHE A 173 -11.96 -3.89 -11.18
N GLU A 174 -11.95 -4.24 -12.45
CA GLU A 174 -11.10 -5.32 -12.96
C GLU A 174 -9.76 -4.77 -13.45
N ARG A 175 -8.69 -5.37 -12.94
CA ARG A 175 -7.34 -5.17 -13.46
C ARG A 175 -6.94 -6.43 -14.22
N LYS A 176 -6.32 -6.26 -15.38
CA LYS A 176 -5.83 -7.39 -16.19
C LYS A 176 -4.34 -7.21 -16.46
N PHE A 177 -3.57 -8.17 -16.00
CA PHE A 177 -2.14 -8.24 -16.27
C PHE A 177 -1.87 -9.52 -17.07
N GLN A 178 -1.29 -9.38 -18.24
CA GLN A 178 -1.00 -10.50 -19.15
C GLN A 178 0.51 -10.76 -19.17
N SER A 179 0.93 -11.91 -18.67
CA SER A 179 2.30 -12.38 -18.73
C SER A 179 2.56 -13.04 -20.10
N PRO A 180 3.73 -12.86 -20.71
CA PRO A 180 4.85 -12.01 -20.29
C PRO A 180 4.73 -10.56 -20.76
N MET A 181 3.74 -10.23 -21.60
CA MET A 181 3.63 -8.99 -22.36
C MET A 181 3.65 -7.74 -21.46
N ASN A 182 2.88 -7.74 -20.35
CA ASN A 182 2.76 -6.57 -19.50
C ASN A 182 3.96 -6.36 -18.54
N TYR A 183 4.93 -7.29 -18.52
CA TYR A 183 6.20 -7.06 -17.84
C TYR A 183 7.12 -6.11 -18.60
N LEU A 184 6.93 -6.02 -19.92
CA LEU A 184 7.68 -5.14 -20.78
C LEU A 184 6.93 -3.81 -20.97
N MET A 185 7.67 -2.74 -21.22
CA MET A 185 7.08 -1.48 -21.64
C MET A 185 6.67 -1.58 -23.11
N PRO A 186 5.46 -1.12 -23.49
CA PRO A 186 5.05 -1.12 -24.89
C PRO A 186 5.92 -0.16 -25.68
N ILE A 187 6.27 -0.57 -26.90
CA ILE A 187 6.93 0.34 -27.86
C ILE A 187 5.87 1.34 -28.35
N PRO A 188 6.14 2.65 -28.30
CA PRO A 188 5.20 3.65 -28.81
C PRO A 188 4.86 3.39 -30.29
N SER A 189 3.59 3.51 -30.65
CA SER A 189 3.13 3.25 -32.04
C SER A 189 3.79 4.16 -33.06
N ALA A 190 4.20 5.37 -32.66
CA ALA A 190 4.95 6.30 -33.51
C ALA A 190 6.34 5.77 -33.88
N ASP A 191 6.93 4.91 -33.07
CA ASP A 191 8.26 4.30 -33.33
C ASP A 191 8.15 3.02 -34.15
N ILE A 192 6.97 2.37 -34.15
CA ILE A 192 6.70 1.17 -34.96
C ILE A 192 6.44 1.56 -36.42
N ASN A 193 5.86 2.75 -36.67
CA ASN A 193 5.43 3.20 -37.99
C ASN A 193 6.48 4.09 -38.71
N ARG A 194 7.71 4.13 -38.23
CA ARG A 194 8.87 4.75 -38.88
C ARG A 194 9.61 3.74 -39.73
#